data_dda6b1e578eb2050aba3a03d8130365b
#
_entry.id   dda6b1e578eb2050aba3a03d8130365b
#
_cell.length_a   1.000
_cell.length_b   1.000
_cell.length_c   1.000
_cell.angle_alpha   90.00
_cell.angle_beta   90.00
_cell.angle_gamma   90.00
#
_symmetry.space_group_name_H-M   'P 1'
#
loop_
_entity.id
_entity.type
_entity.pdbx_description
1 polymer ?
#
loop_
_entity_poly.entity_id
_entity_poly.type
_entity_poly.pdbx_seq_one_letter_code
_entity_poly.pdbx_strand_id
1 'polypeptide(L)'
;MADVGGGRTLEEQNDTPSTRELYMIIQELVKKQNKMEEELKNLRRYTDKVKRNINVIEWLNSNSTPIEFSSWRDLIKIKRNELEFIFSNGLFAGIINIFKNNLSNEQENPIKSFEHKKNTLFVYKNNLWDTMEPDDFKKLIRIVNQKIIQEFNAWTLEKTENDELKKYPYDEYVISIFSNGLKDSEIKTKIYDYLKISIKNINKIEI
;
A
#
# COMPACT_ATOMS: atom_id res chain seq x y z
N MET A 1 26.20 69.55 57.80
CA MET A 1 25.32 68.44 58.12
C MET A 1 25.09 67.69 56.80
N ALA A 2 25.86 66.65 56.58
CA ALA A 2 25.54 65.22 56.71
C ALA A 2 24.27 64.87 55.93
N ASP A 3 24.29 64.07 54.96
CA ASP A 3 24.42 62.63 55.12
C ASP A 3 24.72 61.92 53.77
N VAL A 4 25.40 60.84 53.93
CA VAL A 4 25.94 59.99 52.82
C VAL A 4 24.91 58.88 52.62
N GLY A 5 24.37 58.85 51.43
CA GLY A 5 23.54 57.71 50.97
C GLY A 5 24.39 56.66 50.24
N GLY A 6 24.71 55.58 50.97
CA GLY A 6 25.45 54.45 50.43
C GLY A 6 24.64 53.67 49.39
N GLY A 7 25.14 53.68 48.13
CA GLY A 7 24.67 52.77 47.09
C GLY A 7 25.15 51.36 47.39
N ARG A 8 24.21 50.42 47.61
CA ARG A 8 24.49 49.01 47.58
C ARG A 8 24.50 48.56 46.11
N THR A 9 25.66 48.29 45.61
CA THR A 9 25.81 47.51 44.36
C THR A 9 25.39 46.08 44.67
N LEU A 10 24.31 45.66 44.01
CA LEU A 10 23.96 44.25 43.89
C LEU A 10 24.97 43.61 42.93
N GLU A 11 25.94 42.91 43.48
CA GLU A 11 26.73 41.96 42.70
C GLU A 11 25.81 40.84 42.25
N GLU A 12 25.44 40.83 40.97
CA GLU A 12 24.91 39.66 40.29
C GLU A 12 26.01 38.59 40.32
N GLN A 13 25.89 37.65 41.27
CA GLN A 13 26.68 36.42 41.23
C GLN A 13 26.26 35.67 39.97
N ASN A 14 27.08 35.77 38.93
CA ASN A 14 27.03 34.91 37.78
C ASN A 14 27.39 33.49 38.20
N ASP A 15 26.37 32.71 38.61
CA ASP A 15 26.49 31.33 39.04
C ASP A 15 26.72 30.42 37.79
N THR A 16 27.87 30.65 37.14
CA THR A 16 28.30 29.76 36.02
C THR A 16 28.87 28.49 36.62
N PRO A 17 28.30 27.33 36.31
CA PRO A 17 28.74 26.05 36.83
C PRO A 17 30.23 25.81 36.51
N SER A 18 30.98 25.30 37.49
CA SER A 18 32.39 24.97 37.31
C SER A 18 32.55 23.88 36.26
N THR A 19 33.72 23.76 35.66
CA THR A 19 34.05 22.73 34.67
C THR A 19 33.78 21.32 35.21
N ARG A 20 33.97 21.11 36.50
CA ARG A 20 33.70 19.84 37.19
C ARG A 20 32.19 19.56 37.28
N GLU A 21 31.38 20.57 37.60
CA GLU A 21 29.92 20.44 37.63
C GLU A 21 29.35 20.20 36.22
N LEU A 22 29.86 20.92 35.23
CA LEU A 22 29.48 20.66 33.81
C LEU A 22 29.79 19.22 33.40
N TYR A 23 30.97 18.69 33.77
CA TYR A 23 31.33 17.32 33.50
C TYR A 23 30.39 16.30 34.13
N MET A 24 29.98 16.54 35.39
CA MET A 24 29.02 15.69 36.11
C MET A 24 27.63 15.74 35.44
N ILE A 25 27.17 16.92 35.04
CA ILE A 25 25.91 17.10 34.33
C ILE A 25 25.94 16.35 32.97
N ILE A 26 27.03 16.48 32.24
CA ILE A 26 27.19 15.75 30.94
C ILE A 26 27.12 14.23 31.17
N GLN A 27 27.81 13.71 32.21
CA GLN A 27 27.76 12.28 32.51
C GLN A 27 26.34 11.81 32.87
N GLU A 28 25.61 12.62 33.63
CA GLU A 28 24.23 12.31 34.02
C GLU A 28 23.30 12.35 32.78
N LEU A 29 23.46 13.33 31.89
CA LEU A 29 22.69 13.44 30.65
C LEU A 29 22.94 12.26 29.72
N VAL A 30 24.21 11.84 29.56
CA VAL A 30 24.56 10.66 28.75
C VAL A 30 23.93 9.40 29.34
N LYS A 31 23.97 9.23 30.67
CA LYS A 31 23.34 8.09 31.35
C LYS A 31 21.81 8.10 31.14
N LYS A 32 21.19 9.26 31.24
CA LYS A 32 19.75 9.43 31.00
C LYS A 32 19.36 9.18 29.54
N GLN A 33 20.17 9.65 28.60
CA GLN A 33 20.00 9.39 27.17
C GLN A 33 20.07 7.90 26.85
N ASN A 34 21.09 7.20 27.34
CA ASN A 34 21.25 5.75 27.15
C ASN A 34 20.03 4.97 27.68
N LYS A 35 19.52 5.38 28.87
CA LYS A 35 18.32 4.77 29.46
C LYS A 35 17.08 5.00 28.58
N MET A 36 16.88 6.22 28.06
CA MET A 36 15.76 6.52 27.18
C MET A 36 15.86 5.76 25.85
N GLU A 37 17.06 5.59 25.30
CA GLU A 37 17.27 4.80 24.07
C GLU A 37 16.92 3.31 24.28
N GLU A 38 17.28 2.76 25.45
CA GLU A 38 16.93 1.38 25.81
C GLU A 38 15.41 1.22 26.00
N GLU A 39 14.77 2.15 26.67
CA GLU A 39 13.30 2.17 26.84
C GLU A 39 12.59 2.28 25.47
N LEU A 40 13.06 3.15 24.58
CA LEU A 40 12.53 3.27 23.21
C LEU A 40 12.70 1.96 22.41
N LYS A 41 13.85 1.29 22.54
CA LYS A 41 14.11 0.00 21.91
C LYS A 41 13.16 -1.08 22.42
N ASN A 42 12.90 -1.09 23.72
CA ASN A 42 11.99 -2.05 24.36
C ASN A 42 10.52 -1.77 23.94
N LEU A 43 10.10 -0.51 23.91
CA LEU A 43 8.79 -0.11 23.43
C LEU A 43 8.58 -0.48 21.96
N ARG A 44 9.57 -0.27 21.09
CA ARG A 44 9.51 -0.70 19.70
C ARG A 44 9.35 -2.22 19.59
N ARG A 45 10.13 -3.00 20.34
CA ARG A 45 9.99 -4.47 20.36
C ARG A 45 8.62 -4.92 20.83
N TYR A 46 8.08 -4.27 21.87
CA TYR A 46 6.73 -4.56 22.39
C TYR A 46 5.66 -4.22 21.35
N THR A 47 5.71 -3.04 20.74
CA THR A 47 4.78 -2.61 19.69
C THR A 47 4.83 -3.53 18.48
N ASP A 48 6.02 -3.96 18.05
CA ASP A 48 6.17 -4.89 16.93
C ASP A 48 5.62 -6.29 17.27
N LYS A 49 5.71 -6.72 18.53
CA LYS A 49 5.15 -7.99 18.99
C LYS A 49 3.62 -7.94 19.07
N VAL A 50 3.06 -6.86 19.55
CA VAL A 50 1.60 -6.63 19.59
C VAL A 50 1.04 -6.54 18.16
N LYS A 51 1.71 -5.81 17.26
CA LYS A 51 1.31 -5.69 15.84
C LYS A 51 1.29 -7.02 15.09
N ARG A 52 2.19 -7.98 15.44
CA ARG A 52 2.18 -9.32 14.83
C ARG A 52 0.98 -10.16 15.23
N ASN A 53 0.30 -9.80 16.30
CA ASN A 53 -0.84 -10.55 16.85
C ASN A 53 -2.21 -9.97 16.43
N ILE A 54 -2.26 -8.88 15.63
CA ILE A 54 -3.53 -8.38 15.11
C ILE A 54 -4.10 -9.44 14.15
N ASN A 55 -5.28 -9.94 14.48
CA ASN A 55 -6.04 -10.78 13.56
C ASN A 55 -6.61 -9.89 12.46
N VAL A 56 -5.93 -9.86 11.30
CA VAL A 56 -6.30 -9.02 10.17
C VAL A 56 -7.73 -9.26 9.70
N ILE A 57 -8.17 -10.51 9.69
CA ILE A 57 -9.52 -10.87 9.24
C ILE A 57 -10.57 -10.30 10.21
N GLU A 58 -10.34 -10.45 11.50
CA GLU A 58 -11.23 -9.91 12.54
C GLU A 58 -11.31 -8.37 12.46
N TRP A 59 -10.16 -7.72 12.31
CA TRP A 59 -10.12 -6.27 12.12
C TRP A 59 -10.87 -5.83 10.85
N LEU A 60 -10.64 -6.48 9.72
CA LEU A 60 -11.33 -6.20 8.45
C LEU A 60 -12.85 -6.37 8.59
N ASN A 61 -13.30 -7.45 9.22
CA ASN A 61 -14.72 -7.72 9.42
C ASN A 61 -15.41 -6.68 10.33
N SER A 62 -14.64 -6.05 11.24
CA SER A 62 -15.16 -5.00 12.13
C SER A 62 -15.19 -3.62 11.48
N ASN A 63 -14.30 -3.37 10.50
CA ASN A 63 -14.02 -2.00 10.03
C ASN A 63 -14.26 -1.77 8.53
N SER A 64 -14.57 -2.81 7.74
CA SER A 64 -14.66 -2.66 6.29
C SER A 64 -15.70 -3.59 5.66
N THR A 65 -16.71 -2.99 5.05
CA THR A 65 -17.77 -3.70 4.31
C THR A 65 -17.85 -3.17 2.87
N PRO A 66 -16.90 -3.57 1.99
CA PRO A 66 -16.89 -3.12 0.60
C PRO A 66 -17.95 -3.83 -0.24
N ILE A 67 -17.91 -3.58 -1.55
CA ILE A 67 -18.68 -4.39 -2.50
C ILE A 67 -18.24 -5.87 -2.46
N GLU A 68 -19.17 -6.78 -2.64
CA GLU A 68 -18.88 -8.22 -2.74
C GLU A 68 -17.93 -8.52 -3.90
N PHE A 69 -16.92 -9.36 -3.66
CA PHE A 69 -15.86 -9.67 -4.64
C PHE A 69 -16.40 -10.18 -5.98
N SER A 70 -17.43 -11.02 -5.94
CA SER A 70 -18.07 -11.53 -7.15
C SER A 70 -18.69 -10.40 -7.98
N SER A 71 -19.42 -9.51 -7.33
CA SER A 71 -20.05 -8.35 -7.98
C SER A 71 -19.01 -7.39 -8.53
N TRP A 72 -17.97 -7.06 -7.76
CA TRP A 72 -16.87 -6.20 -8.21
C TRP A 72 -16.15 -6.79 -9.43
N ARG A 73 -15.82 -8.08 -9.39
CA ARG A 73 -15.17 -8.78 -10.50
C ARG A 73 -15.98 -8.68 -11.80
N ASP A 74 -17.29 -8.79 -11.70
CA ASP A 74 -18.19 -8.73 -12.85
C ASP A 74 -18.32 -7.28 -13.38
N LEU A 75 -18.13 -6.27 -12.52
CA LEU A 75 -18.12 -4.85 -12.88
C LEU A 75 -16.81 -4.38 -13.55
N ILE A 76 -15.72 -5.14 -13.46
CA ILE A 76 -14.47 -4.80 -14.17
C ILE A 76 -14.78 -4.60 -15.66
N LYS A 77 -14.47 -3.41 -16.17
CA LYS A 77 -14.60 -3.08 -17.60
C LYS A 77 -13.21 -2.82 -18.16
N ILE A 78 -12.97 -3.36 -19.33
CA ILE A 78 -11.77 -3.05 -20.12
C ILE A 78 -12.13 -1.94 -21.09
N LYS A 79 -11.45 -0.82 -20.99
CA LYS A 79 -11.67 0.34 -21.85
C LYS A 79 -10.68 0.31 -23.01
N ARG A 80 -10.99 1.03 -24.08
CA ARG A 80 -10.15 1.12 -25.28
C ARG A 80 -8.71 1.55 -24.96
N ASN A 81 -8.52 2.53 -24.09
CA ASN A 81 -7.20 2.99 -23.69
C ASN A 81 -6.38 1.93 -22.92
N GLU A 82 -7.04 1.00 -22.22
CA GLU A 82 -6.37 -0.12 -21.54
C GLU A 82 -5.92 -1.17 -22.54
N LEU A 83 -6.70 -1.41 -23.60
CA LEU A 83 -6.31 -2.25 -24.72
C LEU A 83 -5.11 -1.66 -25.47
N GLU A 84 -5.15 -0.37 -25.80
CA GLU A 84 -4.03 0.35 -26.44
C GLU A 84 -2.76 0.35 -25.57
N PHE A 85 -2.92 0.41 -24.26
CA PHE A 85 -1.81 0.25 -23.33
C PHE A 85 -1.20 -1.16 -23.40
N ILE A 86 -2.02 -2.21 -23.55
CA ILE A 86 -1.54 -3.59 -23.76
C ILE A 86 -0.74 -3.68 -25.06
N PHE A 87 -1.21 -3.09 -26.15
CA PHE A 87 -0.50 -3.09 -27.44
C PHE A 87 0.91 -2.49 -27.31
N SER A 88 1.05 -1.44 -26.52
CA SER A 88 2.31 -0.71 -26.35
C SER A 88 3.24 -1.32 -25.31
N ASN A 89 2.71 -2.01 -24.29
CA ASN A 89 3.47 -2.40 -23.09
C ASN A 89 3.40 -3.91 -22.79
N GLY A 90 2.62 -4.65 -23.56
CA GLY A 90 2.39 -6.08 -23.38
C GLY A 90 1.33 -6.43 -22.32
N LEU A 91 0.88 -7.69 -22.38
CA LEU A 91 -0.25 -8.19 -21.57
C LEU A 91 -0.02 -8.08 -20.06
N PHE A 92 1.18 -8.41 -19.58
CA PHE A 92 1.50 -8.35 -18.16
C PHE A 92 1.32 -6.93 -17.57
N ALA A 93 1.93 -5.93 -18.23
CA ALA A 93 1.82 -4.54 -17.81
C ALA A 93 0.38 -4.03 -17.90
N GLY A 94 -0.35 -4.46 -18.95
CA GLY A 94 -1.75 -4.14 -19.15
C GLY A 94 -2.65 -4.67 -18.03
N ILE A 95 -2.50 -5.93 -17.65
CA ILE A 95 -3.26 -6.53 -16.54
C ILE A 95 -3.01 -5.77 -15.24
N ILE A 96 -1.76 -5.45 -14.93
CA ILE A 96 -1.43 -4.67 -13.73
C ILE A 96 -2.06 -3.28 -13.78
N ASN A 97 -2.05 -2.62 -14.93
CA ASN A 97 -2.71 -1.32 -15.12
C ASN A 97 -4.23 -1.40 -14.91
N ILE A 98 -4.89 -2.42 -15.46
CA ILE A 98 -6.33 -2.69 -15.27
C ILE A 98 -6.63 -2.86 -13.79
N PHE A 99 -5.85 -3.65 -13.05
CA PHE A 99 -6.04 -3.80 -11.61
C PHE A 99 -5.87 -2.48 -10.86
N LYS A 100 -4.84 -1.70 -11.15
CA LYS A 100 -4.64 -0.39 -10.51
C LYS A 100 -5.82 0.54 -10.72
N ASN A 101 -6.37 0.59 -11.93
CA ASN A 101 -7.51 1.43 -12.26
C ASN A 101 -8.80 1.00 -11.53
N ASN A 102 -9.02 -0.31 -11.42
CA ASN A 102 -10.24 -0.86 -10.80
C ASN A 102 -10.14 -1.01 -9.27
N LEU A 103 -8.93 -0.93 -8.69
CA LEU A 103 -8.66 -1.02 -7.25
C LEU A 103 -8.28 0.34 -6.63
N SER A 104 -8.47 1.45 -7.35
CA SER A 104 -8.08 2.79 -6.90
C SER A 104 -8.95 3.35 -5.77
N ASN A 105 -10.22 2.90 -5.64
CA ASN A 105 -11.10 3.30 -4.56
C ASN A 105 -10.89 2.42 -3.33
N GLU A 106 -10.11 2.91 -2.36
CA GLU A 106 -9.76 2.15 -1.16
C GLU A 106 -10.97 1.71 -0.32
N GLN A 107 -12.05 2.48 -0.30
CA GLN A 107 -13.23 2.20 0.54
C GLN A 107 -14.08 1.06 -0.03
N GLU A 108 -14.23 1.00 -1.35
CA GLU A 108 -15.07 0.00 -2.04
C GLU A 108 -14.28 -1.23 -2.50
N ASN A 109 -12.97 -1.22 -2.31
CA ASN A 109 -12.08 -2.27 -2.81
C ASN A 109 -12.27 -3.58 -2.02
N PRO A 110 -12.77 -4.66 -2.66
CA PRO A 110 -12.99 -5.95 -2.02
C PRO A 110 -11.71 -6.78 -1.86
N ILE A 111 -10.55 -6.24 -2.25
CA ILE A 111 -9.27 -6.91 -2.11
C ILE A 111 -8.34 -6.02 -1.29
N LYS A 112 -7.76 -6.56 -0.23
CA LYS A 112 -6.81 -5.86 0.64
C LYS A 112 -5.52 -6.67 0.79
N SER A 113 -4.42 -6.00 1.12
CA SER A 113 -3.18 -6.67 1.53
C SER A 113 -2.46 -5.87 2.62
N PHE A 114 -1.60 -6.53 3.39
CA PHE A 114 -0.90 -5.93 4.53
C PHE A 114 0.57 -6.32 4.54
N GLU A 115 1.45 -5.38 4.87
CA GLU A 115 2.91 -5.57 4.87
C GLU A 115 3.37 -6.78 5.71
N HIS A 116 2.72 -7.03 6.85
CA HIS A 116 3.10 -8.12 7.76
C HIS A 116 2.59 -9.51 7.33
N LYS A 117 1.70 -9.57 6.32
CA LYS A 117 1.19 -10.82 5.71
C LYS A 117 1.71 -10.90 4.27
N LYS A 118 3.01 -11.19 4.15
CA LYS A 118 3.73 -11.18 2.87
C LYS A 118 3.00 -12.01 1.80
N ASN A 119 2.78 -11.40 0.63
CA ASN A 119 2.16 -12.00 -0.55
C ASN A 119 0.79 -12.65 -0.29
N THR A 120 0.05 -12.16 0.72
CA THR A 120 -1.31 -12.59 1.06
C THR A 120 -2.29 -11.51 0.61
N LEU A 121 -3.29 -11.90 -0.17
CA LEU A 121 -4.44 -11.07 -0.50
C LEU A 121 -5.62 -11.53 0.36
N PHE A 122 -6.35 -10.57 0.90
CA PHE A 122 -7.62 -10.78 1.58
C PHE A 122 -8.75 -10.35 0.66
N VAL A 123 -9.86 -11.05 0.70
CA VAL A 123 -11.00 -10.83 -0.18
C VAL A 123 -12.29 -10.81 0.61
N TYR A 124 -13.19 -9.87 0.28
CA TYR A 124 -14.53 -9.78 0.86
C TYR A 124 -15.50 -10.64 0.06
N LYS A 125 -15.94 -11.75 0.65
CA LYS A 125 -16.74 -12.78 0.00
C LYS A 125 -17.75 -13.37 0.98
N ASN A 126 -19.00 -13.55 0.56
CA ASN A 126 -20.11 -14.04 1.42
C ASN A 126 -20.32 -13.16 2.67
N ASN A 127 -20.19 -11.83 2.51
CA ASN A 127 -20.31 -10.84 3.57
C ASN A 127 -19.24 -10.94 4.68
N LEU A 128 -18.13 -11.60 4.41
CA LEU A 128 -17.00 -11.74 5.33
C LEU A 128 -15.67 -11.60 4.58
N TRP A 129 -14.67 -11.07 5.29
CA TRP A 129 -13.30 -11.08 4.83
C TRP A 129 -12.64 -12.43 5.11
N ASP A 130 -11.93 -12.93 4.11
CA ASP A 130 -11.13 -14.15 4.22
C ASP A 130 -9.87 -14.04 3.36
N THR A 131 -8.97 -14.99 3.49
CA THR A 131 -7.79 -15.11 2.62
C THR A 131 -8.24 -15.54 1.22
N MET A 132 -7.72 -14.86 0.19
CA MET A 132 -8.00 -15.20 -1.20
C MET A 132 -7.37 -16.54 -1.57
N GLU A 133 -8.21 -17.51 -1.91
CA GLU A 133 -7.79 -18.82 -2.36
C GLU A 133 -7.13 -18.77 -3.75
N PRO A 134 -6.17 -19.66 -4.04
CA PRO A 134 -5.51 -19.71 -5.35
C PRO A 134 -6.49 -19.84 -6.52
N ASP A 135 -7.56 -20.59 -6.36
CA ASP A 135 -8.56 -20.79 -7.41
C ASP A 135 -9.41 -19.54 -7.66
N ASP A 136 -9.72 -18.75 -6.62
CA ASP A 136 -10.40 -17.47 -6.78
C ASP A 136 -9.53 -16.48 -7.56
N PHE A 137 -8.22 -16.46 -7.28
CA PHE A 137 -7.28 -15.64 -8.03
C PHE A 137 -7.18 -16.07 -9.50
N LYS A 138 -7.04 -17.37 -9.77
CA LYS A 138 -7.03 -17.89 -11.15
C LYS A 138 -8.32 -17.57 -11.91
N LYS A 139 -9.48 -17.68 -11.26
CA LYS A 139 -10.77 -17.28 -11.86
C LYS A 139 -10.80 -15.79 -12.20
N LEU A 140 -10.27 -14.94 -11.30
CA LEU A 140 -10.19 -13.50 -11.54
C LEU A 140 -9.33 -13.19 -12.77
N ILE A 141 -8.12 -13.75 -12.86
CA ILE A 141 -7.22 -13.55 -14.01
C ILE A 141 -7.87 -14.04 -15.31
N ARG A 142 -8.53 -15.20 -15.29
CA ARG A 142 -9.22 -15.73 -16.47
C ARG A 142 -10.34 -14.79 -16.93
N ILE A 143 -11.12 -14.22 -16.02
CA ILE A 143 -12.20 -13.29 -16.37
C ILE A 143 -11.64 -11.99 -16.95
N VAL A 144 -10.56 -11.45 -16.37
CA VAL A 144 -9.89 -10.27 -16.92
C VAL A 144 -9.38 -10.54 -18.35
N ASN A 145 -8.72 -11.68 -18.56
CA ASN A 145 -8.26 -12.08 -19.90
C ASN A 145 -9.42 -12.23 -20.89
N GLN A 146 -10.53 -12.85 -20.49
CA GLN A 146 -11.72 -12.96 -21.35
C GLN A 146 -12.25 -11.58 -21.76
N LYS A 147 -12.31 -10.63 -20.81
CA LYS A 147 -12.77 -9.26 -21.10
C LYS A 147 -11.79 -8.50 -22.01
N ILE A 148 -10.47 -8.72 -21.86
CA ILE A 148 -9.46 -8.17 -22.76
C ILE A 148 -9.69 -8.69 -24.19
N ILE A 149 -9.91 -10.01 -24.35
CA ILE A 149 -10.19 -10.64 -25.65
C ILE A 149 -11.48 -10.10 -26.25
N GLN A 150 -12.52 -9.89 -25.45
CA GLN A 150 -13.77 -9.31 -25.93
C GLN A 150 -13.58 -7.89 -26.46
N GLU A 151 -12.83 -7.04 -25.75
CA GLU A 151 -12.53 -5.69 -26.21
C GLU A 151 -11.62 -5.70 -27.44
N PHE A 152 -10.65 -6.61 -27.52
CA PHE A 152 -9.82 -6.78 -28.71
C PHE A 152 -10.65 -7.18 -29.94
N ASN A 153 -11.58 -8.12 -29.78
CA ASN A 153 -12.47 -8.51 -30.87
C ASN A 153 -13.36 -7.35 -31.33
N ALA A 154 -13.89 -6.54 -30.38
CA ALA A 154 -14.67 -5.36 -30.71
C ALA A 154 -13.84 -4.31 -31.45
N TRP A 155 -12.58 -4.08 -31.03
CA TRP A 155 -11.63 -3.22 -31.71
C TRP A 155 -11.33 -3.71 -33.14
N THR A 156 -11.06 -5.01 -33.28
CA THR A 156 -10.77 -5.62 -34.60
C THR A 156 -11.95 -5.45 -35.55
N LEU A 157 -13.17 -5.71 -35.10
CA LEU A 157 -14.38 -5.54 -35.90
C LEU A 157 -14.54 -4.09 -36.35
N GLU A 158 -14.43 -3.12 -35.44
CA GLU A 158 -14.49 -1.68 -35.75
C GLU A 158 -13.47 -1.27 -36.81
N LYS A 159 -12.20 -1.74 -36.67
CA LYS A 159 -11.14 -1.41 -37.64
C LYS A 159 -11.31 -2.10 -38.96
N THR A 160 -11.91 -3.28 -38.99
CA THR A 160 -12.23 -4.00 -40.23
C THR A 160 -13.37 -3.32 -40.98
N GLU A 161 -14.44 -2.93 -40.31
CA GLU A 161 -15.59 -2.24 -40.91
C GLU A 161 -15.20 -0.89 -41.52
N ASN A 162 -14.22 -0.19 -40.90
CA ASN A 162 -13.72 1.09 -41.40
C ASN A 162 -12.57 0.96 -42.42
N ASP A 163 -12.21 -0.26 -42.88
CA ASP A 163 -11.05 -0.55 -43.72
C ASP A 163 -9.71 0.03 -43.18
N GLU A 164 -9.61 0.11 -41.88
CA GLU A 164 -8.44 0.68 -41.19
C GLU A 164 -7.47 -0.38 -40.68
N LEU A 165 -7.85 -1.65 -40.60
CA LEU A 165 -7.06 -2.70 -39.95
C LEU A 165 -5.63 -2.80 -40.50
N LYS A 166 -5.46 -2.60 -41.81
CA LYS A 166 -4.16 -2.63 -42.50
C LYS A 166 -3.18 -1.52 -42.04
N LYS A 167 -3.69 -0.49 -41.35
CA LYS A 167 -2.85 0.61 -40.81
C LYS A 167 -2.14 0.21 -39.51
N TYR A 168 -2.51 -0.93 -38.91
CA TYR A 168 -2.02 -1.38 -37.62
C TYR A 168 -1.19 -2.65 -37.74
N PRO A 169 -0.21 -2.88 -36.85
CA PRO A 169 0.56 -4.13 -36.79
C PRO A 169 -0.28 -5.23 -36.10
N TYR A 170 -1.34 -5.68 -36.78
CA TYR A 170 -2.35 -6.58 -36.19
C TYR A 170 -1.73 -7.87 -35.62
N ASP A 171 -0.78 -8.48 -36.34
CA ASP A 171 -0.13 -9.72 -35.87
C ASP A 171 0.64 -9.52 -34.58
N GLU A 172 1.29 -8.35 -34.40
CA GLU A 172 1.99 -8.01 -33.17
C GLU A 172 0.99 -7.84 -31.99
N TYR A 173 -0.19 -7.26 -32.27
CA TYR A 173 -1.25 -7.10 -31.27
C TYR A 173 -1.84 -8.45 -30.87
N VAL A 174 -2.06 -9.37 -31.83
CA VAL A 174 -2.46 -10.74 -31.53
C VAL A 174 -1.43 -11.43 -30.64
N ILE A 175 -0.14 -11.34 -30.99
CA ILE A 175 0.94 -11.89 -30.16
C ILE A 175 0.91 -11.28 -28.76
N SER A 176 0.74 -9.96 -28.63
CA SER A 176 0.69 -9.27 -27.33
C SER A 176 -0.48 -9.74 -26.45
N ILE A 177 -1.64 -10.02 -27.04
CA ILE A 177 -2.85 -10.46 -26.30
C ILE A 177 -2.80 -11.95 -25.95
N PHE A 178 -2.28 -12.80 -26.86
CA PHE A 178 -2.29 -14.25 -26.71
C PHE A 178 -0.93 -14.83 -26.26
N SER A 179 0.01 -13.97 -25.84
CA SER A 179 1.32 -14.43 -25.36
C SER A 179 1.18 -15.38 -24.17
N ASN A 180 1.69 -16.59 -24.35
CA ASN A 180 1.79 -17.59 -23.29
C ASN A 180 3.03 -17.25 -22.41
N GLY A 181 2.85 -17.07 -21.13
CA GLY A 181 3.98 -16.83 -20.21
C GLY A 181 3.64 -16.03 -18.97
N LEU A 182 2.39 -15.62 -18.83
CA LEU A 182 1.93 -14.96 -17.62
C LEU A 182 1.91 -15.95 -16.46
N LYS A 183 2.70 -15.65 -15.43
CA LYS A 183 2.65 -16.39 -14.17
C LYS A 183 1.71 -15.69 -13.22
N ASP A 184 0.63 -16.35 -12.83
CA ASP A 184 -0.33 -15.83 -11.85
C ASP A 184 0.36 -15.36 -10.56
N SER A 185 1.45 -16.02 -10.16
CA SER A 185 2.24 -15.65 -8.98
C SER A 185 2.92 -14.29 -9.11
N GLU A 186 3.38 -13.93 -10.30
CA GLU A 186 4.00 -12.62 -10.56
C GLU A 186 2.96 -11.50 -10.56
N ILE A 187 1.80 -11.75 -11.18
CA ILE A 187 0.66 -10.81 -11.15
C ILE A 187 0.20 -10.62 -9.71
N LYS A 188 0.02 -11.71 -8.95
CA LYS A 188 -0.38 -11.66 -7.54
C LYS A 188 0.59 -10.82 -6.70
N THR A 189 1.89 -11.01 -6.90
CA THR A 189 2.91 -10.25 -6.18
C THR A 189 2.82 -8.75 -6.48
N LYS A 190 2.60 -8.37 -7.75
CA LYS A 190 2.46 -6.96 -8.14
C LYS A 190 1.19 -6.32 -7.58
N ILE A 191 0.07 -7.06 -7.57
CA ILE A 191 -1.17 -6.59 -6.95
C ILE A 191 -0.99 -6.44 -5.44
N TYR A 192 -0.35 -7.40 -4.78
CA TYR A 192 0.01 -7.32 -3.36
C TYR A 192 0.84 -6.07 -3.08
N ASP A 193 1.89 -5.83 -3.86
CA ASP A 193 2.78 -4.66 -3.69
C ASP A 193 2.06 -3.33 -3.88
N TYR A 194 1.08 -3.28 -4.76
CA TYR A 194 0.25 -2.09 -4.99
C TYR A 194 -0.72 -1.83 -3.84
N LEU A 195 -1.35 -2.89 -3.31
CA LEU A 195 -2.41 -2.79 -2.30
C LEU A 195 -1.88 -2.78 -0.86
N LYS A 196 -0.63 -3.18 -0.61
CA LYS A 196 -0.12 -3.39 0.75
C LYS A 196 -0.21 -2.13 1.61
N ILE A 197 -0.91 -2.26 2.72
CA ILE A 197 -1.11 -1.22 3.72
C ILE A 197 -0.17 -1.48 4.90
N SER A 198 0.48 -0.42 5.39
CA SER A 198 1.26 -0.51 6.62
C SER A 198 0.33 -0.52 7.83
N ILE A 199 0.58 -1.41 8.78
CA ILE A 199 -0.16 -1.46 10.06
C ILE A 199 -0.10 -0.11 10.82
N LYS A 200 0.94 0.69 10.59
CA LYS A 200 1.03 2.04 11.17
C LYS A 200 -0.13 2.95 10.75
N ASN A 201 -0.73 2.68 9.58
CA ASN A 201 -1.86 3.44 9.08
C ASN A 201 -3.20 2.93 9.66
N ILE A 202 -3.27 1.67 10.10
CA ILE A 202 -4.45 1.10 10.77
C ILE A 202 -4.68 1.76 12.12
N ASN A 203 -3.63 1.97 12.92
CA ASN A 203 -3.72 2.60 14.23
C ASN A 203 -4.03 4.12 14.18
N LYS A 204 -4.02 4.75 13.01
CA LYS A 204 -4.42 6.17 12.84
C LYS A 204 -5.92 6.35 12.61
N ILE A 205 -6.64 5.27 12.36
CA ILE A 205 -8.09 5.30 12.08
C ILE A 205 -8.90 5.07 13.37
N GLU A 206 -8.27 4.60 14.45
CA GLU A 206 -8.92 4.26 15.74
C GLU A 206 -8.77 5.34 16.84
N ILE A 207 -8.35 6.59 16.50
CA ILE A 207 -8.28 7.67 17.51
C ILE A 207 -9.24 8.81 17.12
#